data_dc2a9f64df3bdc46f99e17a11b1a19e3
#
_entry.id   dc2a9f64df3bdc46f99e17a11b1a19e3
#
_cell.length_a   1.000
_cell.length_b   1.000
_cell.length_c   1.000
_cell.angle_alpha   90.00
_cell.angle_beta   90.00
_cell.angle_gamma   90.00
#
_symmetry.space_group_name_H-M   'P 1'
#
loop_
_entity.id
_entity.type
_entity.pdbx_description
1 polymer ?
#
loop_
_entity_poly.entity_id
_entity_poly.type
_entity_poly.pdbx_seq_one_letter_code
_entity_poly.pdbx_strand_id
1 'polypeptide(L)'
;MPHFVSPEAVIEGDVPLPQTGVIAYRTRRGVVQVLLMTSRDTGRWIIPKGNIKPGASPSKAAVQEAFEEAGIKGTIVSSTPFGMYTYYKKVGSGEVRAAAVEVFLLQVKEQLKKWPEKGERKLAWVSAKKAVELVEEPGVVPLLYGLTEFEDDLAEIRREQPPKTSPEVDKF
;
A
#
# COMPACT_ATOMS: atom_id res chain seq x y z
N MET A 1 -20.64 -6.07 -11.79
CA MET A 1 -21.10 -6.87 -10.65
C MET A 1 -19.88 -7.36 -9.90
N PRO A 2 -19.68 -6.99 -8.65
CA PRO A 2 -18.63 -7.60 -7.86
C PRO A 2 -18.95 -9.08 -7.71
N HIS A 3 -18.06 -9.94 -8.17
CA HIS A 3 -18.17 -11.36 -7.88
C HIS A 3 -17.87 -11.55 -6.38
N PHE A 4 -18.93 -11.53 -5.61
CA PHE A 4 -18.89 -11.97 -4.23
C PHE A 4 -18.55 -13.48 -4.26
N VAL A 5 -17.33 -13.82 -3.93
CA VAL A 5 -16.99 -15.21 -3.68
C VAL A 5 -17.56 -15.54 -2.31
N SER A 6 -18.55 -16.42 -2.28
CA SER A 6 -19.15 -16.86 -1.03
C SER A 6 -18.12 -17.47 -0.10
N PRO A 7 -18.21 -17.20 1.21
CA PRO A 7 -17.30 -17.80 2.21
C PRO A 7 -17.27 -19.34 2.18
N GLU A 8 -18.29 -19.95 1.64
CA GLU A 8 -18.43 -21.42 1.50
C GLU A 8 -17.42 -22.06 0.52
N ALA A 9 -16.72 -21.25 -0.29
CA ALA A 9 -15.70 -21.75 -1.21
C ALA A 9 -14.32 -21.94 -0.54
N VAL A 10 -14.17 -21.59 0.74
CA VAL A 10 -12.93 -21.76 1.49
C VAL A 10 -13.01 -23.10 2.23
N ILE A 11 -12.10 -23.99 1.91
CA ILE A 11 -11.98 -25.26 2.62
C ILE A 11 -11.55 -24.96 4.06
N GLU A 12 -12.36 -25.36 5.01
CA GLU A 12 -12.09 -25.19 6.44
C GLU A 12 -10.77 -25.89 6.80
N GLY A 13 -9.79 -25.12 7.28
CA GLY A 13 -8.48 -25.61 7.67
C GLY A 13 -7.32 -25.20 6.75
N ASP A 14 -7.56 -24.53 5.61
CA ASP A 14 -6.49 -24.00 4.78
C ASP A 14 -5.81 -22.80 5.46
N VAL A 15 -4.47 -22.88 5.58
CA VAL A 15 -3.66 -21.76 6.02
C VAL A 15 -3.68 -20.68 4.92
N PRO A 16 -4.01 -19.42 5.24
CA PRO A 16 -3.97 -18.36 4.24
C PRO A 16 -2.60 -18.22 3.59
N LEU A 17 -2.58 -17.92 2.29
CA LEU A 17 -1.36 -17.59 1.57
C LEU A 17 -0.73 -16.34 2.17
N PRO A 18 0.53 -16.38 2.61
CA PRO A 18 1.19 -15.20 3.14
C PRO A 18 1.54 -14.24 2.01
N GLN A 19 1.05 -13.02 2.11
CA GLN A 19 1.36 -11.93 1.20
C GLN A 19 1.82 -10.70 1.95
N THR A 20 2.44 -9.79 1.23
CA THR A 20 2.92 -8.52 1.73
C THR A 20 2.60 -7.42 0.73
N GLY A 21 2.36 -6.22 1.22
CA GLY A 21 2.04 -5.09 0.37
C GLY A 21 2.36 -3.77 1.04
N VAL A 22 2.14 -2.70 0.32
CA VAL A 22 2.39 -1.34 0.81
C VAL A 22 1.18 -0.44 0.61
N ILE A 23 0.94 0.43 1.58
CA ILE A 23 0.29 1.71 1.34
C ILE A 23 1.41 2.71 1.05
N ALA A 24 1.58 3.03 -0.22
CA ALA A 24 2.59 3.96 -0.68
C ALA A 24 2.02 5.38 -0.65
N TYR A 25 2.68 6.29 0.04
CA TYR A 25 2.20 7.66 0.17
C TYR A 25 3.30 8.68 -0.12
N ARG A 26 2.86 9.84 -0.54
CA ARG A 26 3.69 11.04 -0.71
C ARG A 26 2.88 12.26 -0.28
N THR A 27 3.57 13.33 0.05
CA THR A 27 2.93 14.62 0.33
C THR A 27 3.18 15.58 -0.84
N ARG A 28 2.10 16.14 -1.39
CA ARG A 28 2.16 17.20 -2.39
C ARG A 28 1.31 18.38 -1.96
N ARG A 29 1.92 19.57 -1.88
CA ARG A 29 1.25 20.81 -1.47
C ARG A 29 0.49 20.66 -0.13
N GLY A 30 1.11 19.96 0.83
CA GLY A 30 0.51 19.70 2.14
C GLY A 30 -0.57 18.63 2.17
N VAL A 31 -0.88 18.01 1.03
CA VAL A 31 -1.86 16.92 0.93
C VAL A 31 -1.15 15.59 0.77
N VAL A 32 -1.51 14.62 1.60
CA VAL A 32 -1.01 13.25 1.45
C VAL A 32 -1.80 12.54 0.36
N GLN A 33 -1.04 11.96 -0.56
CA GLN A 33 -1.57 11.13 -1.64
C GLN A 33 -1.12 9.70 -1.48
N VAL A 34 -1.99 8.78 -1.87
CA VAL A 34 -1.76 7.34 -1.87
C VAL A 34 -1.71 6.83 -3.31
N LEU A 35 -0.80 5.92 -3.58
CA LEU A 35 -0.75 5.24 -4.86
C LEU A 35 -1.73 4.06 -4.89
N LEU A 36 -2.63 4.08 -5.84
CA LEU A 36 -3.41 2.92 -6.24
C LEU A 36 -3.00 2.46 -7.63
N MET A 37 -3.17 1.19 -7.90
CA MET A 37 -2.95 0.60 -9.21
C MET A 37 -4.08 -0.35 -9.56
N THR A 38 -4.24 -0.64 -10.85
CA THR A 38 -5.23 -1.63 -11.29
C THR A 38 -4.64 -3.04 -11.25
N SER A 39 -5.47 -4.02 -10.86
CA SER A 39 -5.11 -5.43 -10.99
C SER A 39 -5.04 -5.81 -12.47
N ARG A 40 -4.11 -6.68 -12.85
CA ARG A 40 -3.96 -7.12 -14.24
C ARG A 40 -5.18 -7.88 -14.76
N ASP A 41 -5.78 -8.70 -13.91
CA ASP A 41 -6.86 -9.61 -14.32
C ASP A 41 -8.23 -8.93 -14.37
N THR A 42 -8.52 -8.05 -13.40
CA THR A 42 -9.87 -7.49 -13.21
C THR A 42 -9.97 -5.99 -13.43
N GLY A 43 -8.83 -5.29 -13.50
CA GLY A 43 -8.80 -3.83 -13.58
C GLY A 43 -9.30 -3.10 -12.31
N ARG A 44 -9.43 -3.81 -11.21
CA ARG A 44 -9.83 -3.22 -9.93
C ARG A 44 -8.71 -2.41 -9.31
N TRP A 45 -9.07 -1.35 -8.60
CA TRP A 45 -8.11 -0.54 -7.86
C TRP A 45 -7.65 -1.24 -6.60
N ILE A 46 -6.35 -1.46 -6.50
CA ILE A 46 -5.68 -2.20 -5.43
C ILE A 46 -4.41 -1.49 -4.99
N ILE A 47 -3.83 -1.95 -3.90
CA ILE A 47 -2.48 -1.58 -3.47
C ILE A 47 -1.43 -2.54 -4.05
N PRO A 48 -0.16 -2.11 -4.20
CA PRO A 48 0.93 -3.01 -4.56
C PRO A 48 1.10 -4.12 -3.53
N LYS A 49 1.13 -5.37 -3.97
CA LYS A 49 1.30 -6.55 -3.11
C LYS A 49 1.73 -7.78 -3.88
N GLY A 50 2.28 -8.73 -3.19
CA GLY A 50 2.67 -10.02 -3.76
C GLY A 50 2.94 -11.08 -2.71
N ASN A 51 3.29 -12.27 -3.18
CA ASN A 51 3.58 -13.41 -2.31
C ASN A 51 4.90 -13.20 -1.56
N ILE A 52 4.93 -13.65 -0.31
CA ILE A 52 6.16 -13.73 0.46
C ILE A 52 6.82 -15.08 0.16
N LYS A 53 8.04 -15.06 -0.35
CA LYS A 53 8.83 -16.27 -0.53
C LYS A 53 9.29 -16.81 0.82
N PRO A 54 9.38 -18.15 0.99
CA PRO A 54 9.88 -18.75 2.22
C PRO A 54 11.22 -18.13 2.66
N GLY A 55 11.32 -17.72 3.93
CA GLY A 55 12.50 -17.10 4.50
C GLY A 55 12.73 -15.65 4.14
N ALA A 56 11.89 -15.03 3.31
CA ALA A 56 12.00 -13.61 2.97
C ALA A 56 11.41 -12.72 4.07
N SER A 57 12.02 -11.56 4.27
CA SER A 57 11.48 -10.52 5.15
C SER A 57 10.22 -9.90 4.51
N PRO A 58 9.08 -9.88 5.22
CA PRO A 58 7.85 -9.28 4.68
C PRO A 58 8.01 -7.83 4.24
N SER A 59 8.68 -7.00 5.03
CA SER A 59 8.88 -5.58 4.68
C SER A 59 9.76 -5.39 3.45
N LYS A 60 10.81 -6.18 3.31
CA LYS A 60 11.68 -6.14 2.12
C LYS A 60 10.95 -6.64 0.87
N ALA A 61 10.17 -7.70 1.00
CA ALA A 61 9.35 -8.21 -0.08
C ALA A 61 8.29 -7.18 -0.52
N ALA A 62 7.70 -6.45 0.42
CA ALA A 62 6.75 -5.37 0.12
C ALA A 62 7.39 -4.24 -0.71
N VAL A 63 8.60 -3.82 -0.36
CA VAL A 63 9.36 -2.82 -1.12
C VAL A 63 9.66 -3.32 -2.55
N GLN A 64 10.02 -4.58 -2.68
CA GLN A 64 10.29 -5.18 -3.98
C GLN A 64 9.03 -5.24 -4.86
N GLU A 65 7.90 -5.63 -4.32
CA GLU A 65 6.62 -5.62 -5.04
C GLU A 65 6.22 -4.22 -5.50
N ALA A 66 6.38 -3.23 -4.64
CA ALA A 66 6.12 -1.83 -4.99
C ALA A 66 7.01 -1.33 -6.14
N PHE A 67 8.26 -1.73 -6.17
CA PHE A 67 9.18 -1.44 -7.27
C PHE A 67 8.76 -2.16 -8.57
N GLU A 68 8.52 -3.46 -8.50
CA GLU A 68 8.21 -4.27 -9.68
C GLU A 68 6.88 -3.88 -10.33
N GLU A 69 5.85 -3.67 -9.52
CA GLU A 69 4.49 -3.41 -10.00
C GLU A 69 4.22 -1.94 -10.32
N ALA A 70 4.78 -1.02 -9.54
CA ALA A 70 4.44 0.40 -9.61
C ALA A 70 5.62 1.34 -9.87
N GLY A 71 6.84 0.84 -9.92
CA GLY A 71 8.02 1.66 -10.20
C GLY A 71 8.32 2.72 -9.15
N ILE A 72 8.03 2.44 -7.90
CA ILE A 72 8.27 3.38 -6.80
C ILE A 72 9.40 2.90 -5.90
N LYS A 73 10.16 3.87 -5.42
CA LYS A 73 11.19 3.70 -4.38
C LYS A 73 10.91 4.63 -3.22
N GLY A 74 11.25 4.17 -2.03
CA GLY A 74 11.07 4.98 -0.84
C GLY A 74 11.56 4.28 0.41
N THR A 75 11.12 4.77 1.54
CA THR A 75 11.52 4.30 2.86
C THR A 75 10.33 3.68 3.58
N ILE A 76 10.49 2.46 4.05
CA ILE A 76 9.54 1.83 4.97
C ILE A 76 9.56 2.59 6.29
N VAL A 77 8.39 2.99 6.76
CA VAL A 77 8.23 3.76 8.01
C VAL A 77 8.57 2.92 9.22
N SER A 78 8.21 1.64 9.20
CA SER A 78 8.50 0.68 10.26
C SER A 78 8.57 -0.73 9.69
N SER A 79 9.44 -1.57 10.23
CA SER A 79 9.49 -3.01 9.92
C SER A 79 8.36 -3.81 10.56
N THR A 80 7.62 -3.20 11.48
CA THR A 80 6.36 -3.74 11.99
C THR A 80 5.24 -3.40 11.02
N PRO A 81 4.38 -4.35 10.67
CA PRO A 81 3.25 -4.08 9.78
C PRO A 81 2.36 -2.95 10.32
N PHE A 82 1.93 -2.07 9.44
CA PHE A 82 0.93 -1.05 9.75
C PHE A 82 -0.44 -1.67 10.00
N GLY A 83 -0.73 -2.75 9.31
CA GLY A 83 -1.92 -3.54 9.49
C GLY A 83 -1.90 -4.78 8.62
N MET A 84 -2.99 -5.52 8.70
CA MET A 84 -3.20 -6.75 7.93
C MET A 84 -4.62 -6.78 7.40
N TYR A 85 -4.82 -7.43 6.26
CA TYR A 85 -6.14 -7.77 5.77
C TYR A 85 -6.12 -9.12 5.06
N THR A 86 -7.28 -9.70 4.88
CA THR A 86 -7.48 -10.93 4.14
C THR A 86 -8.39 -10.70 2.95
N TYR A 87 -8.14 -11.44 1.89
CA TYR A 87 -9.03 -11.48 0.73
C TYR A 87 -8.96 -12.87 0.10
N TYR A 88 -9.89 -13.16 -0.79
CA TYR A 88 -9.93 -14.41 -1.51
C TYR A 88 -9.44 -14.21 -2.93
N LYS A 89 -8.47 -15.02 -3.34
CA LYS A 89 -7.92 -14.99 -4.69
C LYS A 89 -8.10 -16.31 -5.42
N LYS A 90 -8.28 -16.25 -6.72
CA LYS A 90 -8.21 -17.44 -7.58
C LYS A 90 -6.74 -17.82 -7.78
N VAL A 91 -6.44 -19.10 -7.59
CA VAL A 91 -5.14 -19.68 -7.90
C VAL A 91 -5.23 -20.48 -9.20
N GLY A 92 -4.08 -20.91 -9.77
CA GLY A 92 -3.97 -21.44 -11.13
C GLY A 92 -4.88 -22.59 -11.52
N SER A 93 -5.44 -23.35 -10.56
CA SER A 93 -6.40 -24.42 -10.78
C SER A 93 -7.86 -23.96 -10.83
N GLY A 94 -8.12 -22.67 -10.68
CA GLY A 94 -9.46 -22.11 -10.53
C GLY A 94 -10.02 -22.20 -9.11
N GLU A 95 -9.27 -22.80 -8.19
CA GLU A 95 -9.61 -22.80 -6.76
C GLU A 95 -9.50 -21.41 -6.16
N VAL A 96 -10.29 -21.16 -5.12
CA VAL A 96 -10.26 -19.93 -4.36
C VAL A 96 -9.52 -20.17 -3.04
N ARG A 97 -8.49 -19.38 -2.77
CA ARG A 97 -7.74 -19.44 -1.51
C ARG A 97 -7.77 -18.10 -0.80
N ALA A 98 -7.82 -18.16 0.53
CA ALA A 98 -7.60 -16.99 1.35
C ALA A 98 -6.13 -16.54 1.23
N ALA A 99 -5.91 -15.25 1.17
CA ALA A 99 -4.60 -14.62 1.28
C ALA A 99 -4.61 -13.65 2.46
N ALA A 100 -3.57 -13.69 3.27
CA ALA A 100 -3.36 -12.75 4.37
C ALA A 100 -2.22 -11.81 4.02
N VAL A 101 -2.49 -10.52 3.96
CA VAL A 101 -1.55 -9.50 3.52
C VAL A 101 -1.06 -8.69 4.71
N GLU A 102 0.23 -8.71 4.97
CA GLU A 102 0.88 -7.76 5.87
C GLU A 102 1.15 -6.47 5.10
N VAL A 103 0.62 -5.35 5.58
CA VAL A 103 0.71 -4.06 4.91
C VAL A 103 1.67 -3.14 5.65
N PHE A 104 2.60 -2.57 4.91
CA PHE A 104 3.59 -1.60 5.41
C PHE A 104 3.33 -0.22 4.82
N LEU A 105 3.67 0.82 5.57
CA LEU A 105 3.69 2.18 5.04
C LEU A 105 5.01 2.44 4.33
N LEU A 106 4.94 2.84 3.07
CA LEU A 106 6.08 3.23 2.27
C LEU A 106 6.00 4.73 1.96
N GLN A 107 6.92 5.50 2.52
CA GLN A 107 7.09 6.90 2.12
C GLN A 107 7.83 6.97 0.80
N VAL A 108 7.14 7.36 -0.26
CA VAL A 108 7.70 7.38 -1.61
C VAL A 108 8.64 8.57 -1.78
N LYS A 109 9.84 8.28 -2.24
CA LYS A 109 10.88 9.27 -2.54
C LYS A 109 11.01 9.51 -4.04
N GLU A 110 10.75 8.49 -4.85
CA GLU A 110 10.97 8.54 -6.28
C GLU A 110 9.94 7.68 -7.03
N GLN A 111 9.37 8.25 -8.08
CA GLN A 111 8.66 7.52 -9.11
C GLN A 111 9.60 7.30 -10.29
N LEU A 112 9.91 6.06 -10.60
CA LEU A 112 10.80 5.71 -11.69
C LEU A 112 10.14 5.94 -13.05
N LYS A 113 10.95 6.07 -14.10
CA LYS A 113 10.49 6.14 -15.47
C LYS A 113 10.36 4.77 -16.15
N LYS A 114 11.09 3.78 -15.63
CA LYS A 114 11.08 2.40 -16.09
C LYS A 114 11.10 1.45 -14.91
N TRP A 115 10.31 0.40 -15.00
CA TRP A 115 10.25 -0.68 -14.00
C TRP A 115 9.71 -1.96 -14.64
N PRO A 116 9.87 -3.15 -14.01
CA PRO A 116 9.56 -4.44 -14.62
C PRO A 116 8.18 -4.55 -15.25
N GLU A 117 7.13 -4.19 -14.53
CA GLU A 117 5.74 -4.37 -14.99
C GLU A 117 5.12 -3.07 -15.54
N LYS A 118 5.95 -2.12 -15.96
CA LYS A 118 5.45 -0.87 -16.56
C LYS A 118 4.56 -1.15 -17.76
N GLY A 119 3.39 -0.50 -17.79
CA GLY A 119 2.41 -0.63 -18.87
C GLY A 119 1.39 -1.74 -18.65
N GLU A 120 1.60 -2.64 -17.68
CA GLU A 120 0.65 -3.71 -17.35
C GLU A 120 -0.51 -3.23 -16.47
N ARG A 121 -0.34 -2.07 -15.81
CA ARG A 121 -1.30 -1.51 -14.86
C ARG A 121 -1.45 -0.02 -15.04
N LYS A 122 -2.63 0.51 -14.73
CA LYS A 122 -2.83 1.95 -14.54
C LYS A 122 -2.42 2.32 -13.13
N LEU A 123 -1.78 3.46 -12.96
CA LEU A 123 -1.41 4.02 -11.67
C LEU A 123 -2.18 5.31 -11.43
N ALA A 124 -2.57 5.56 -10.19
CA ALA A 124 -3.19 6.81 -9.78
C ALA A 124 -2.69 7.26 -8.41
N TRP A 125 -2.32 8.52 -8.31
CA TRP A 125 -2.05 9.19 -7.06
C TRP A 125 -3.30 9.94 -6.63
N VAL A 126 -3.89 9.56 -5.52
CA VAL A 126 -5.16 10.12 -5.03
C VAL A 126 -5.05 10.44 -3.54
N SER A 127 -5.91 11.31 -3.04
CA SER A 127 -6.01 11.52 -1.59
C SER A 127 -6.40 10.22 -0.89
N ALA A 128 -6.06 10.08 0.39
CA ALA A 128 -6.47 8.92 1.18
C ALA A 128 -8.00 8.74 1.18
N LYS A 129 -8.74 9.84 1.25
CA LYS A 129 -10.20 9.86 1.17
C LYS A 129 -10.73 9.33 -0.15
N LYS A 130 -10.10 9.72 -1.27
CA LYS A 130 -10.47 9.22 -2.59
C LYS A 130 -10.09 7.75 -2.75
N ALA A 131 -8.98 7.33 -2.18
CA ALA A 131 -8.56 5.93 -2.19
C ALA A 131 -9.59 5.02 -1.51
N VAL A 132 -10.19 5.45 -0.40
CA VAL A 132 -11.28 4.72 0.26
C VAL A 132 -12.47 4.48 -0.68
N GLU A 133 -12.80 5.45 -1.50
CA GLU A 133 -13.90 5.32 -2.47
C GLU A 133 -13.56 4.39 -3.64
N LEU A 134 -12.29 4.38 -4.07
CA LEU A 134 -11.86 3.67 -5.27
C LEU A 134 -11.47 2.22 -5.01
N VAL A 135 -10.83 1.94 -3.86
CA VAL A 135 -10.30 0.61 -3.58
C VAL A 135 -11.40 -0.43 -3.47
N GLU A 136 -11.21 -1.55 -4.16
CA GLU A 136 -12.22 -2.63 -4.23
C GLU A 136 -11.87 -3.83 -3.36
N GLU A 137 -10.87 -3.71 -2.50
CA GLU A 137 -10.57 -4.68 -1.44
C GLU A 137 -11.03 -4.11 -0.08
N PRO A 138 -12.14 -4.59 0.48
CA PRO A 138 -12.72 -4.01 1.71
C PRO A 138 -11.76 -3.96 2.89
N GLY A 139 -10.86 -4.93 3.00
CA GLY A 139 -9.88 -4.98 4.09
C GLY A 139 -8.84 -3.86 4.08
N VAL A 140 -8.65 -3.19 2.94
CA VAL A 140 -7.73 -2.04 2.84
C VAL A 140 -8.36 -0.77 3.39
N VAL A 141 -9.67 -0.66 3.39
CA VAL A 141 -10.40 0.55 3.82
C VAL A 141 -10.05 0.99 5.24
N PRO A 142 -10.09 0.11 6.27
CA PRO A 142 -9.68 0.50 7.62
C PRO A 142 -8.22 1.00 7.71
N LEU A 143 -7.34 0.45 6.89
CA LEU A 143 -5.93 0.85 6.87
C LEU A 143 -5.77 2.25 6.26
N LEU A 144 -6.56 2.59 5.25
CA LEU A 144 -6.58 3.93 4.68
C LEU A 144 -7.11 4.97 5.68
N TYR A 145 -8.11 4.63 6.47
CA TYR A 145 -8.57 5.48 7.57
C TYR A 145 -7.49 5.66 8.63
N GLY A 146 -6.75 4.59 8.98
CA GLY A 146 -5.62 4.67 9.89
C GLY A 146 -4.51 5.60 9.39
N LEU A 147 -4.28 5.64 8.08
CA LEU A 147 -3.34 6.59 7.48
C LEU A 147 -3.83 8.03 7.63
N THR A 148 -5.11 8.31 7.47
CA THR A 148 -5.70 9.64 7.66
C THR A 148 -5.49 10.14 9.09
N GLU A 149 -5.73 9.30 10.09
CA GLU A 149 -5.48 9.62 11.50
C GLU A 149 -4.00 9.90 11.75
N PHE A 150 -3.12 9.08 11.21
CA PHE A 150 -1.66 9.28 11.30
C PHE A 150 -1.22 10.62 10.70
N GLU A 151 -1.83 11.05 9.60
CA GLU A 151 -1.56 12.36 9.00
C GLU A 151 -2.00 13.50 9.89
N ASP A 152 -3.16 13.39 10.50
CA ASP A 152 -3.70 14.40 11.41
C ASP A 152 -2.79 14.56 12.64
N ASP A 153 -2.31 13.45 13.20
CA ASP A 153 -1.34 13.44 14.29
C ASP A 153 -0.01 14.11 13.89
N LEU A 154 0.50 13.81 12.69
CA LEU A 154 1.70 14.45 12.18
C LEU A 154 1.51 15.95 11.94
N ALA A 155 0.36 16.36 11.45
CA ALA A 155 0.04 17.76 11.23
C ALA A 155 -0.08 18.52 12.56
N GLU A 156 -0.60 17.89 13.61
CA GLU A 156 -0.70 18.45 14.94
C GLU A 156 0.68 18.61 15.58
N ILE A 157 1.53 17.59 15.51
CA ILE A 157 2.92 17.64 15.98
C ILE A 157 3.70 18.76 15.28
N ARG A 158 3.52 18.95 13.96
CA ARG A 158 4.16 20.03 13.21
C ARG A 158 3.69 21.41 13.63
N ARG A 159 2.43 21.57 14.03
CA ARG A 159 1.88 22.84 14.53
C ARG A 159 2.43 23.20 15.91
N GLU A 160 2.71 22.23 16.74
CA GLU A 160 3.27 22.39 18.09
C GLU A 160 4.78 22.66 18.08
N GLN A 161 5.48 22.35 16.99
CA GLN A 161 6.91 22.66 16.85
C GLN A 161 7.09 24.09 16.35
N PRO A 162 7.86 24.95 17.07
CA PRO A 162 8.18 26.27 16.56
C PRO A 162 8.95 26.16 15.24
N PRO A 163 8.77 27.11 14.32
CA PRO A 163 9.50 27.11 13.06
C PRO A 163 11.01 27.06 13.36
N LYS A 164 11.71 26.13 12.69
CA LYS A 164 13.16 26.11 12.74
C LYS A 164 13.66 27.44 12.19
N THR A 165 14.12 28.30 13.07
CA THR A 165 14.86 29.51 12.66
C THR A 165 16.10 29.02 11.94
N SER A 166 16.18 29.32 10.65
CA SER A 166 17.43 29.18 9.91
C SER A 166 18.49 30.01 10.64
N PRO A 167 19.69 29.48 10.88
CA PRO A 167 20.73 30.28 11.44
C PRO A 167 20.97 31.47 10.49
N GLU A 168 20.84 32.68 11.01
CA GLU A 168 21.29 33.86 10.31
C GLU A 168 22.75 33.66 9.95
N VAL A 169 23.03 33.59 8.66
CA VAL A 169 24.40 33.66 8.17
C VAL A 169 24.83 35.08 8.30
N ASP A 170 25.50 35.38 9.39
CA ASP A 170 26.22 36.66 9.54
C ASP A 170 27.18 36.81 8.36
N LYS A 171 26.81 37.70 7.46
CA LYS A 171 27.71 38.20 6.42
C LYS A 171 28.63 39.22 7.06
N PHE A 172 29.84 38.78 7.34
CA PHE A 172 30.96 39.74 7.48
C PHE A 172 31.67 39.87 6.14
#